data_451bb240bb7b03766b0fcb6467228105
#
_entry.id   451bb240bb7b03766b0fcb6467228105
#
_cell.length_a   1.000
_cell.length_b   1.000
_cell.length_c   1.000
_cell.angle_alpha   90.00
_cell.angle_beta   90.00
_cell.angle_gamma   90.00
#
_symmetry.space_group_name_H-M   'P 1'
#
loop_
_entity.id
_entity.type
_entity.pdbx_description
1 polymer ?
#
loop_
_entity_poly.entity_id
_entity_poly.type
_entity_poly.pdbx_seq_one_letter_code
_entity_poly.pdbx_strand_id
1 'polypeptide(L)'
;MKSILSSVLGLVLGALTNGFIVQLGSYFIQAPAGLDLTTEKGLAKAMPLMGVEHFVFPFLAHSIGTLVGAYFVSKMKVNRPLLTAMAIGFAFLAGGVMMVIMLPQTPLWFILLDLMLAYLPMAYIGYRLGSTQ
;
A
#
# COMPACT_ATOMS: atom_id res chain seq x y z
N MET A 1 -10.99 -6.23 -22.55
CA MET A 1 -9.54 -6.05 -22.72
C MET A 1 -9.02 -4.76 -22.08
N LYS A 2 -9.54 -3.56 -22.42
CA LYS A 2 -9.05 -2.29 -21.84
C LYS A 2 -9.06 -2.25 -20.30
N SER A 3 -10.13 -2.71 -19.65
CA SER A 3 -10.23 -2.70 -18.19
C SER A 3 -9.20 -3.62 -17.51
N ILE A 4 -8.92 -4.79 -18.09
CA ILE A 4 -7.93 -5.72 -17.55
C ILE A 4 -6.53 -5.12 -17.63
N LEU A 5 -6.16 -4.61 -18.82
CA LEU A 5 -4.86 -3.98 -19.03
C LEU A 5 -4.68 -2.76 -18.11
N SER A 6 -5.71 -1.91 -17.99
CA SER A 6 -5.67 -0.77 -17.08
C SER A 6 -5.53 -1.19 -15.62
N SER A 7 -6.19 -2.27 -15.20
CA SER A 7 -6.07 -2.80 -13.83
C SER A 7 -4.65 -3.30 -13.56
N VAL A 8 -4.06 -4.06 -14.49
CA VAL A 8 -2.68 -4.53 -14.36
C VAL A 8 -1.70 -3.36 -14.27
N LEU A 9 -1.83 -2.37 -15.15
CA LEU A 9 -0.98 -1.17 -15.12
C LEU A 9 -1.19 -0.36 -13.83
N GLY A 10 -2.42 -0.23 -13.36
CA GLY A 10 -2.73 0.42 -12.09
C GLY A 10 -2.10 -0.28 -10.89
N LEU A 11 -2.17 -1.62 -10.84
CA LEU A 11 -1.50 -2.41 -9.80
C LEU A 11 0.02 -2.25 -9.86
N VAL A 12 0.61 -2.29 -11.04
CA VAL A 12 2.05 -2.12 -11.23
C VAL A 12 2.49 -0.71 -10.77
N LEU A 13 1.80 0.34 -11.21
CA LEU A 13 2.11 1.72 -10.81
C LEU A 13 1.95 1.92 -9.30
N GLY A 14 0.86 1.39 -8.72
CA GLY A 14 0.65 1.44 -7.28
C GLY A 14 1.73 0.69 -6.50
N ALA A 15 2.14 -0.50 -6.96
CA ALA A 15 3.20 -1.28 -6.34
C ALA A 15 4.57 -0.61 -6.45
N LEU A 16 4.90 -0.01 -7.59
CA LEU A 16 6.13 0.77 -7.76
C LEU A 16 6.15 1.99 -6.84
N THR A 17 5.04 2.72 -6.74
CA THR A 17 4.89 3.84 -5.82
C THR A 17 5.07 3.41 -4.37
N ASN A 18 4.43 2.31 -3.98
CA ASN A 18 4.58 1.71 -2.65
C ASN A 18 6.05 1.38 -2.37
N GLY A 19 6.69 0.60 -3.24
CA GLY A 19 8.11 0.22 -3.08
C GLY A 19 9.04 1.43 -3.00
N PHE A 20 8.80 2.45 -3.82
CA PHE A 20 9.58 3.69 -3.77
C PHE A 20 9.45 4.41 -2.43
N ILE A 21 8.24 4.52 -1.87
CA ILE A 21 8.01 5.20 -0.58
C ILE A 21 8.63 4.40 0.57
N VAL A 22 8.51 3.07 0.58
CA VAL A 22 9.19 2.21 1.56
C VAL A 22 10.70 2.41 1.50
N GLN A 23 11.26 2.38 0.29
CA GLN A 23 12.71 2.59 0.09
C GLN A 23 13.14 3.99 0.55
N LEU A 24 12.34 5.01 0.27
CA LEU A 24 12.58 6.37 0.76
C LEU A 24 12.61 6.43 2.28
N GLY A 25 11.71 5.69 2.95
CA GLY A 25 11.66 5.60 4.41
C GLY A 25 12.97 5.12 5.02
N SER A 26 13.67 4.20 4.38
CA SER A 26 14.94 3.66 4.86
C SER A 26 16.07 4.69 4.93
N TYR A 27 15.98 5.80 4.18
CA TYR A 27 16.94 6.90 4.29
C TYR A 27 16.70 7.80 5.50
N PHE A 28 15.45 7.90 5.96
CA PHE A 28 15.09 8.79 7.06
C PHE A 28 15.00 8.07 8.40
N ILE A 29 14.66 6.79 8.39
CA ILE A 29 14.44 6.00 9.61
C ILE A 29 15.33 4.77 9.56
N GLN A 30 16.31 4.74 10.47
CA GLN A 30 17.27 3.65 10.54
C GLN A 30 16.64 2.38 11.14
N ALA A 31 17.07 1.23 10.62
CA ALA A 31 16.63 -0.06 11.14
C ALA A 31 17.07 -0.24 12.60
N PRO A 32 16.23 -0.79 13.47
CA PRO A 32 16.60 -1.09 14.84
C PRO A 32 17.80 -2.06 14.91
N ALA A 33 18.77 -1.76 15.76
CA ALA A 33 19.92 -2.62 16.08
C ALA A 33 20.70 -3.19 14.88
N GLY A 34 20.71 -2.48 13.74
CA GLY A 34 21.39 -2.94 12.51
C GLY A 34 20.75 -4.16 11.85
N LEU A 35 19.47 -4.42 12.12
CA LEU A 35 18.72 -5.52 11.49
C LEU A 35 18.39 -5.20 10.04
N ASP A 36 18.44 -6.22 9.19
CA ASP A 36 18.10 -6.11 7.79
C ASP A 36 16.56 -6.20 7.60
N LEU A 37 15.91 -5.07 7.31
CA LEU A 37 14.47 -5.00 7.11
C LEU A 37 14.03 -5.48 5.70
N THR A 38 14.96 -5.84 4.82
CA THR A 38 14.63 -6.36 3.50
C THR A 38 14.32 -7.86 3.50
N THR A 39 14.64 -8.54 4.59
CA THR A 39 14.35 -9.95 4.79
C THR A 39 13.18 -10.15 5.77
N GLU A 40 12.35 -11.17 5.53
CA GLU A 40 11.25 -11.52 6.44
C GLU A 40 11.73 -11.79 7.87
N LYS A 41 12.84 -12.53 8.02
CA LYS A 41 13.43 -12.83 9.33
C LYS A 41 13.95 -11.60 10.05
N GLY A 42 14.62 -10.70 9.32
CA GLY A 42 15.13 -9.44 9.85
C GLY A 42 14.00 -8.52 10.28
N LEU A 43 12.96 -8.40 9.44
CA LEU A 43 11.77 -7.59 9.72
C LEU A 43 11.00 -8.14 10.95
N ALA A 44 10.79 -9.46 11.04
CA ALA A 44 10.13 -10.08 12.19
C ALA A 44 10.88 -9.84 13.51
N LYS A 45 12.22 -9.87 13.49
CA LYS A 45 13.05 -9.56 14.65
C LYS A 45 13.03 -8.07 15.02
N ALA A 46 12.96 -7.19 14.03
CA ALA A 46 12.94 -5.75 14.24
C ALA A 46 11.59 -5.25 14.75
N MET A 47 10.49 -5.87 14.33
CA MET A 47 9.12 -5.42 14.59
C MET A 47 8.86 -5.08 16.08
N PRO A 48 9.23 -5.91 17.07
CA PRO A 48 9.04 -5.58 18.48
C PRO A 48 9.90 -4.41 18.99
N LEU A 49 10.95 -4.04 18.23
CA LEU A 49 11.89 -2.96 18.57
C LEU A 49 11.53 -1.65 17.85
N MET A 50 10.56 -1.68 16.95
CA MET A 50 10.14 -0.52 16.17
C MET A 50 9.28 0.43 17.00
N GLY A 51 9.62 1.73 16.98
CA GLY A 51 8.75 2.81 17.43
C GLY A 51 7.72 3.20 16.36
N VAL A 52 6.80 4.09 16.71
CA VAL A 52 5.73 4.58 15.81
C VAL A 52 6.30 5.14 14.51
N GLU A 53 7.44 5.81 14.57
CA GLU A 53 8.13 6.41 13.41
C GLU A 53 8.43 5.41 12.30
N HIS A 54 8.69 4.16 12.62
CA HIS A 54 8.99 3.10 11.66
C HIS A 54 7.77 2.69 10.82
N PHE A 55 6.56 2.99 11.29
CA PHE A 55 5.31 2.65 10.62
C PHE A 55 4.76 3.78 9.73
N VAL A 56 5.33 4.99 9.81
CA VAL A 56 4.89 6.15 9.01
C VAL A 56 5.06 5.88 7.52
N PHE A 57 6.25 5.49 7.08
CA PHE A 57 6.51 5.23 5.66
C PHE A 57 5.78 4.01 5.11
N PRO A 58 5.70 2.87 5.80
CA PRO A 58 4.80 1.77 5.39
C PRO A 58 3.34 2.22 5.20
N PHE A 59 2.77 2.95 6.15
CA PHE A 59 1.41 3.47 6.01
C PHE A 59 1.26 4.40 4.80
N LEU A 60 2.18 5.35 4.61
CA LEU A 60 2.19 6.24 3.44
C LEU A 60 2.36 5.47 2.14
N ALA A 61 3.21 4.45 2.13
CA ALA A 61 3.44 3.60 0.97
C ALA A 61 2.16 2.86 0.55
N HIS A 62 1.47 2.24 1.49
CA HIS A 62 0.21 1.55 1.25
C HIS A 62 -0.87 2.52 0.79
N SER A 63 -1.02 3.65 1.48
CA SER A 63 -2.02 4.68 1.19
C SER A 63 -1.82 5.31 -0.19
N ILE A 64 -0.63 5.84 -0.45
CA ILE A 64 -0.33 6.55 -1.69
C ILE A 64 -0.23 5.58 -2.86
N GLY A 65 0.34 4.39 -2.66
CA GLY A 65 0.40 3.34 -3.67
C GLY A 65 -1.00 2.93 -4.15
N THR A 66 -1.91 2.68 -3.21
CA THR A 66 -3.32 2.36 -3.53
C THR A 66 -4.01 3.52 -4.24
N LEU A 67 -3.83 4.74 -3.74
CA LEU A 67 -4.41 5.95 -4.34
C LEU A 67 -3.94 6.14 -5.79
N VAL A 68 -2.64 6.04 -6.05
CA VAL A 68 -2.05 6.20 -7.38
C VAL A 68 -2.57 5.13 -8.34
N GLY A 69 -2.61 3.87 -7.93
CA GLY A 69 -3.16 2.79 -8.75
C GLY A 69 -4.63 3.00 -9.10
N ALA A 70 -5.45 3.37 -8.13
CA ALA A 70 -6.87 3.65 -8.30
C ALA A 70 -7.12 4.92 -9.15
N TYR A 71 -6.34 5.96 -8.94
CA TYR A 71 -6.38 7.18 -9.75
C TYR A 71 -6.09 6.89 -11.22
N PHE A 72 -5.03 6.14 -11.48
CA PHE A 72 -4.63 5.77 -12.84
C PHE A 72 -5.73 5.03 -13.59
N VAL A 73 -6.31 3.98 -13.00
CA VAL A 73 -7.38 3.23 -13.68
C VAL A 73 -8.62 4.08 -13.93
N SER A 74 -8.90 5.03 -13.05
CA SER A 74 -10.04 5.95 -13.19
C SER A 74 -9.84 6.94 -14.35
N LYS A 75 -8.59 7.37 -14.60
CA LYS A 75 -8.21 8.19 -15.75
C LYS A 75 -8.29 7.46 -17.08
N MET A 76 -8.11 6.16 -17.11
CA MET A 76 -8.10 5.36 -18.34
C MET A 76 -9.47 5.18 -19.00
N LYS A 77 -10.52 5.85 -18.50
CA LYS A 77 -11.90 5.80 -19.05
C LYS A 77 -12.40 4.38 -19.29
N VAL A 78 -12.22 3.53 -18.28
CA VAL A 78 -12.76 2.15 -18.27
C VAL A 78 -14.28 2.17 -18.07
N ASN A 79 -14.97 1.10 -18.50
CA ASN A 79 -16.43 1.04 -18.46
C ASN A 79 -17.06 1.18 -17.06
N ARG A 80 -16.33 0.75 -16.02
CA ARG A 80 -16.79 0.79 -14.61
C ARG A 80 -15.67 1.32 -13.72
N PRO A 81 -15.38 2.62 -13.77
CA PRO A 81 -14.17 3.18 -13.13
C PRO A 81 -14.17 2.98 -11.61
N LEU A 82 -15.31 3.17 -10.93
CA LEU A 82 -15.40 2.92 -9.50
C LEU A 82 -15.11 1.46 -9.14
N LEU A 83 -15.74 0.52 -9.85
CA LEU A 83 -15.52 -0.91 -9.61
C LEU A 83 -14.06 -1.30 -9.84
N THR A 84 -13.46 -0.78 -10.91
CA THR A 84 -12.05 -1.06 -11.24
C THR A 84 -11.10 -0.45 -10.19
N ALA A 85 -11.35 0.78 -9.75
CA ALA A 85 -10.56 1.42 -8.70
C ALA A 85 -10.68 0.68 -7.36
N MET A 86 -11.90 0.27 -6.99
CA MET A 86 -12.11 -0.51 -5.77
C MET A 86 -11.46 -1.90 -5.86
N ALA A 87 -11.41 -2.52 -7.04
CA ALA A 87 -10.68 -3.77 -7.24
C ALA A 87 -9.16 -3.59 -6.99
N ILE A 88 -8.58 -2.45 -7.36
CA ILE A 88 -7.20 -2.10 -6.97
C ILE A 88 -7.07 -2.04 -5.44
N GLY A 89 -7.99 -1.35 -4.76
CA GLY A 89 -8.01 -1.26 -3.30
C GLY A 89 -8.11 -2.64 -2.63
N PHE A 90 -8.98 -3.51 -3.12
CA PHE A 90 -9.10 -4.89 -2.60
C PHE A 90 -7.86 -5.74 -2.86
N ALA A 91 -7.20 -5.59 -4.01
CA ALA A 91 -5.97 -6.30 -4.31
C ALA A 91 -4.84 -5.89 -3.34
N PHE A 92 -4.68 -4.60 -3.08
CA PHE A 92 -3.71 -4.10 -2.09
C PHE A 92 -4.09 -4.49 -0.67
N LEU A 93 -5.37 -4.43 -0.30
CA LEU A 93 -5.86 -4.91 1.00
C LEU A 93 -5.53 -6.39 1.23
N ALA A 94 -5.74 -7.24 0.22
CA ALA A 94 -5.38 -8.66 0.31
C ALA A 94 -3.86 -8.83 0.54
N GLY A 95 -3.03 -8.03 -0.11
CA GLY A 95 -1.59 -7.98 0.15
C GLY A 95 -1.26 -7.55 1.58
N GLY A 96 -1.94 -6.52 2.10
CA GLY A 96 -1.80 -6.06 3.50
C GLY A 96 -2.20 -7.13 4.51
N VAL A 97 -3.31 -7.82 4.29
CA VAL A 97 -3.75 -8.95 5.14
C VAL A 97 -2.72 -10.08 5.10
N MET A 98 -2.18 -10.41 3.93
CA MET A 98 -1.12 -11.43 3.82
C MET A 98 0.12 -11.04 4.63
N MET A 99 0.54 -9.77 4.57
CA MET A 99 1.67 -9.29 5.38
C MET A 99 1.42 -9.41 6.88
N VAL A 100 0.20 -9.12 7.35
CA VAL A 100 -0.18 -9.33 8.77
C VAL A 100 -0.06 -10.79 9.18
N ILE A 101 -0.46 -11.72 8.32
CA ILE A 101 -0.35 -13.17 8.56
C ILE A 101 1.13 -13.59 8.62
N MET A 102 1.96 -13.06 7.73
CA MET A 102 3.40 -13.37 7.67
C MET A 102 4.19 -12.73 8.82
N LEU A 103 3.71 -11.60 9.35
CA LEU A 103 4.38 -10.82 10.39
C LEU A 103 3.45 -10.67 11.62
N PRO A 104 3.21 -11.74 12.37
CA PRO A 104 2.27 -11.72 13.50
C PRO A 104 2.73 -10.82 14.67
N GLN A 105 3.99 -10.34 14.65
CA GLN A 105 4.53 -9.38 15.61
C GLN A 105 4.12 -7.94 15.32
N THR A 106 3.41 -7.68 14.21
CA THR A 106 2.94 -6.34 13.85
C THR A 106 2.00 -5.79 14.93
N PRO A 107 2.21 -4.55 15.42
CA PRO A 107 1.37 -3.98 16.46
C PRO A 107 -0.09 -3.86 16.01
N LEU A 108 -1.02 -4.24 16.89
CA LEU A 108 -2.46 -4.23 16.57
C LEU A 108 -2.97 -2.86 16.14
N TRP A 109 -2.48 -1.79 16.78
CA TRP A 109 -2.88 -0.43 16.42
C TRP A 109 -2.54 -0.10 14.95
N PHE A 110 -1.36 -0.55 14.48
CA PHE A 110 -0.95 -0.33 13.10
C PHE A 110 -1.77 -1.20 12.14
N ILE A 111 -2.02 -2.46 12.46
CA ILE A 111 -2.88 -3.36 11.66
C ILE A 111 -4.24 -2.72 11.43
N LEU A 112 -4.89 -2.24 12.50
CA LEU A 112 -6.21 -1.62 12.40
C LEU A 112 -6.18 -0.35 11.55
N LEU A 113 -5.22 0.55 11.82
CA LEU A 113 -5.08 1.80 11.10
C LEU A 113 -4.79 1.56 9.61
N ASP A 114 -3.86 0.67 9.30
CA ASP A 114 -3.43 0.39 7.94
C ASP A 114 -4.54 -0.30 7.12
N LEU A 115 -5.11 -1.39 7.64
CA LEU A 115 -6.15 -2.13 6.91
C LEU A 115 -7.44 -1.34 6.72
N MET A 116 -7.78 -0.44 7.65
CA MET A 116 -9.01 0.36 7.55
C MET A 116 -8.85 1.61 6.67
N LEU A 117 -7.69 2.25 6.66
CA LEU A 117 -7.51 3.56 6.03
C LEU A 117 -6.65 3.54 4.76
N ALA A 118 -5.64 2.67 4.66
CA ALA A 118 -4.66 2.73 3.59
C ALA A 118 -5.14 2.17 2.25
N TYR A 119 -6.21 1.39 2.22
CA TYR A 119 -6.62 0.67 1.01
C TYR A 119 -7.95 1.15 0.45
N LEU A 120 -9.09 0.72 1.00
CA LEU A 120 -10.39 1.03 0.40
C LEU A 120 -10.73 2.52 0.40
N PRO A 121 -10.50 3.30 1.48
CA PRO A 121 -10.71 4.73 1.45
C PRO A 121 -9.81 5.43 0.42
N MET A 122 -8.54 5.01 0.32
CA MET A 122 -7.57 5.59 -0.62
C MET A 122 -7.90 5.22 -2.07
N ALA A 123 -8.40 4.01 -2.32
CA ALA A 123 -8.91 3.63 -3.64
C ALA A 123 -10.11 4.49 -4.06
N TYR A 124 -11.03 4.75 -3.13
CA TYR A 124 -12.17 5.64 -3.39
C TYR A 124 -11.74 7.08 -3.67
N ILE A 125 -10.80 7.63 -2.88
CA ILE A 125 -10.24 8.96 -3.12
C ILE A 125 -9.54 9.01 -4.49
N GLY A 126 -8.72 8.02 -4.82
CA GLY A 126 -8.08 7.90 -6.12
C GLY A 126 -9.09 7.88 -7.27
N TYR A 127 -10.18 7.13 -7.12
CA TYR A 127 -11.30 7.14 -8.06
C TYR A 127 -11.89 8.55 -8.21
N ARG A 128 -12.23 9.22 -7.12
CA ARG A 128 -12.83 10.56 -7.16
C ARG A 128 -11.91 11.56 -7.87
N LEU A 129 -10.63 11.57 -7.56
CA LEU A 129 -9.64 12.45 -8.19
C LEU A 129 -9.45 12.11 -9.68
N GLY A 130 -9.50 10.84 -10.06
CA GLY A 130 -9.35 10.39 -11.45
C GLY A 130 -10.57 10.63 -12.32
N SER A 131 -11.78 10.62 -11.74
CA SER A 131 -13.04 10.71 -12.47
C SER A 131 -13.58 12.14 -12.66
N THR A 132 -12.98 13.13 -12.00
CA THR A 132 -13.45 14.55 -12.02
C THR A 132 -13.01 15.38 -13.25
N GLN A 133 -12.47 14.73 -14.30
CA GLN A 133 -12.05 15.43 -15.54
C GLN A 133 -12.62 14.77 -16.79
#